data_02ebbe448c0fb276c355647de18e7d86
#
_entry.id   02ebbe448c0fb276c355647de18e7d86
#
_cell.length_a   1.000
_cell.length_b   1.000
_cell.length_c   1.000
_cell.angle_alpha   90.00
_cell.angle_beta   90.00
_cell.angle_gamma   90.00
#
_symmetry.space_group_name_H-M   'P 1'
#
loop_
_entity.id
_entity.type
_entity.pdbx_description
1 polymer ?
#
loop_
_entity_poly.entity_id
_entity_poly.type
_entity_poly.pdbx_seq_one_letter_code
_entity_poly.pdbx_strand_id
1 'polypeptide(L)'
;MTQRWPISRMFLGGCKFAMAALILAPRIAQAQPVAEDETGTRFAWKPALAQSGLFLAAQHSSRLVQEKTRRELGGPFFADYFESVSNLRTWSDQDGILTNYVGHPMMGAMAGYIQIQNDPKGRRLSFDASSPAYWRSRLKALAWSAAYSTAFEIGPVSEASLGNVGKRPPTMAVVDLVVTPAGGFGLIVFEDWLDKRFISRWESSPVKTRVLRIVMNPNRAVAN
;
A
#
# COMPACT_ATOMS: atom_id res chain seq x y z
N MET A 1 35.61 -0.38 -19.20
CA MET A 1 35.56 -1.38 -18.12
C MET A 1 34.09 -1.52 -17.73
N THR A 2 33.40 -2.53 -18.22
CA THR A 2 31.97 -2.79 -17.98
C THR A 2 31.84 -3.63 -16.73
N GLN A 3 31.41 -3.01 -15.63
CA GLN A 3 31.15 -3.71 -14.38
C GLN A 3 29.84 -4.51 -14.53
N ARG A 4 29.93 -5.81 -14.71
CA ARG A 4 28.80 -6.74 -14.66
C ARG A 4 28.42 -6.96 -13.20
N TRP A 5 27.27 -6.41 -12.78
CA TRP A 5 26.68 -6.73 -11.49
C TRP A 5 26.03 -8.11 -11.53
N PRO A 6 26.23 -8.98 -10.55
CA PRO A 6 25.59 -10.28 -10.50
C PRO A 6 24.11 -10.16 -10.17
N ILE A 7 23.27 -10.47 -11.13
CA ILE A 7 21.79 -10.43 -11.07
C ILE A 7 21.22 -11.27 -9.91
N SER A 8 21.97 -12.28 -9.42
CA SER A 8 21.50 -13.21 -8.40
C SER A 8 21.34 -12.61 -6.99
N ARG A 9 21.99 -11.51 -6.65
CA ARG A 9 21.87 -10.88 -5.31
C ARG A 9 20.72 -9.86 -5.20
N MET A 10 20.27 -9.29 -6.32
CA MET A 10 19.14 -8.34 -6.33
C MET A 10 17.77 -9.02 -6.14
N PHE A 11 17.60 -10.27 -6.67
CA PHE A 11 16.34 -10.99 -6.59
C PHE A 11 15.97 -11.49 -5.18
N LEU A 12 16.96 -11.79 -4.33
CA LEU A 12 16.72 -12.35 -2.99
C LEU A 12 16.43 -11.29 -1.92
N GLY A 13 16.82 -10.04 -2.11
CA GLY A 13 16.58 -8.95 -1.17
C GLY A 13 15.12 -8.46 -1.17
N GLY A 14 14.58 -8.13 -2.35
CA GLY A 14 13.24 -7.56 -2.49
C GLY A 14 12.12 -8.52 -2.08
N CYS A 15 12.23 -9.81 -2.43
CA CYS A 15 11.21 -10.82 -2.09
C CYS A 15 11.14 -11.13 -0.59
N LYS A 16 12.27 -11.10 0.13
CA LYS A 16 12.30 -11.36 1.58
C LYS A 16 11.62 -10.26 2.38
N PHE A 17 11.66 -9.01 1.91
CA PHE A 17 11.05 -7.86 2.59
C PHE A 17 9.55 -7.74 2.32
N ALA A 18 9.10 -8.00 1.12
CA ALA A 18 7.66 -8.08 0.83
C ALA A 18 6.98 -9.18 1.67
N MET A 19 7.64 -10.34 1.84
CA MET A 19 7.15 -11.41 2.73
C MET A 19 7.23 -11.05 4.22
N ALA A 20 8.25 -10.32 4.69
CA ALA A 20 8.34 -9.90 6.09
C ALA A 20 7.27 -8.87 6.47
N ALA A 21 6.95 -7.92 5.59
CA ALA A 21 5.82 -7.01 5.75
C ALA A 21 4.47 -7.77 5.76
N LEU A 22 4.33 -8.82 4.96
CA LEU A 22 3.16 -9.70 4.95
C LEU A 22 3.01 -10.52 6.24
N ILE A 23 4.10 -10.88 6.91
CA ILE A 23 4.08 -11.72 8.13
C ILE A 23 3.85 -10.89 9.40
N LEU A 24 4.29 -9.62 9.42
CA LEU A 24 4.07 -8.72 10.56
C LEU A 24 2.69 -8.06 10.57
N ALA A 25 2.05 -7.91 9.41
CA ALA A 25 0.75 -7.28 9.27
C ALA A 25 -0.40 -7.94 10.08
N PRO A 26 -0.51 -9.30 10.20
CA PRO A 26 -1.62 -9.90 10.92
C PRO A 26 -1.68 -9.59 12.41
N ARG A 27 -0.56 -9.23 13.04
CA ARG A 27 -0.53 -8.84 14.46
C ARG A 27 -0.89 -7.36 14.69
N ILE A 28 -0.75 -6.55 13.64
CA ILE A 28 -1.09 -5.13 13.66
C ILE A 28 -2.59 -4.92 13.44
N ALA A 29 -3.21 -5.81 12.66
CA ALA A 29 -4.65 -5.77 12.35
C ALA A 29 -5.57 -6.19 13.52
N GLN A 30 -5.05 -6.75 14.61
CA GLN A 30 -5.79 -7.00 15.85
C GLN A 30 -5.86 -5.77 16.78
N ALA A 31 -5.65 -4.56 16.26
CA ALA A 31 -6.06 -3.36 16.95
C ALA A 31 -7.55 -3.46 17.24
N GLN A 32 -7.88 -3.54 18.55
CA GLN A 32 -9.22 -3.70 19.13
C GLN A 32 -10.27 -2.91 18.36
N PRO A 33 -11.49 -3.42 18.21
CA PRO A 33 -12.59 -2.61 17.70
C PRO A 33 -12.70 -1.38 18.59
N VAL A 34 -12.23 -0.24 18.04
CA VAL A 34 -12.47 1.07 18.66
C VAL A 34 -13.98 1.23 18.73
N ALA A 35 -14.47 1.58 19.92
CA ALA A 35 -15.88 1.78 20.26
C ALA A 35 -16.66 2.27 19.03
N GLU A 36 -17.61 1.46 18.57
CA GLU A 36 -18.49 1.81 17.47
C GLU A 36 -19.21 3.11 17.85
N ASP A 37 -19.16 4.11 16.95
CA ASP A 37 -20.15 5.18 16.98
C ASP A 37 -21.51 4.48 17.01
N GLU A 38 -22.30 4.68 18.05
CA GLU A 38 -23.55 3.95 18.33
C GLU A 38 -24.54 3.94 17.16
N THR A 39 -24.34 4.79 16.15
CA THR A 39 -25.13 4.85 14.92
C THR A 39 -24.59 4.03 13.76
N GLY A 40 -23.31 3.62 13.76
CA GLY A 40 -22.68 2.75 12.75
C GLY A 40 -22.79 3.24 11.29
N THR A 41 -23.05 4.54 11.07
CA THR A 41 -23.37 5.08 9.74
C THR A 41 -22.27 5.95 9.16
N ARG A 42 -21.37 6.47 10.00
CA ARG A 42 -20.30 7.41 9.60
C ARG A 42 -18.98 6.71 9.37
N PHE A 43 -18.16 7.31 8.53
CA PHE A 43 -16.79 6.86 8.30
C PHE A 43 -15.94 7.00 9.58
N ALA A 44 -15.24 5.95 9.94
CA ALA A 44 -14.42 5.87 11.15
C ALA A 44 -13.03 6.48 10.91
N TRP A 45 -12.92 7.81 10.99
CA TRP A 45 -11.69 8.54 10.70
C TRP A 45 -10.50 8.16 11.58
N LYS A 46 -10.71 8.07 12.90
CA LYS A 46 -9.63 7.80 13.86
C LYS A 46 -8.93 6.47 13.61
N PRO A 47 -9.63 5.32 13.52
CA PRO A 47 -8.99 4.07 13.19
C PRO A 47 -8.40 4.04 11.77
N ALA A 48 -9.04 4.65 10.78
CA ALA A 48 -8.50 4.72 9.42
C ALA A 48 -7.15 5.47 9.37
N LEU A 49 -7.04 6.61 10.04
CA LEU A 49 -5.79 7.36 10.14
C LEU A 49 -4.73 6.63 10.96
N ALA A 50 -5.11 5.98 12.07
CA ALA A 50 -4.19 5.19 12.88
C ALA A 50 -3.62 3.99 12.11
N GLN A 51 -4.47 3.25 11.39
CA GLN A 51 -4.05 2.13 10.54
C GLN A 51 -3.15 2.60 9.39
N SER A 52 -3.51 3.71 8.73
CA SER A 52 -2.66 4.30 7.67
C SER A 52 -1.31 4.77 8.21
N GLY A 53 -1.27 5.41 9.38
CA GLY A 53 -0.03 5.83 10.03
C GLY A 53 0.86 4.65 10.44
N LEU A 54 0.25 3.58 10.95
CA LEU A 54 0.98 2.36 11.30
C LEU A 54 1.53 1.65 10.05
N PHE A 55 0.75 1.59 8.98
CA PHE A 55 1.20 1.04 7.70
C PHE A 55 2.35 1.87 7.11
N LEU A 56 2.25 3.20 7.15
CA LEU A 56 3.31 4.12 6.75
C LEU A 56 4.59 3.88 7.57
N ALA A 57 4.48 3.77 8.89
CA ALA A 57 5.61 3.51 9.78
C ALA A 57 6.28 2.16 9.48
N ALA A 58 5.51 1.11 9.23
CA ALA A 58 6.03 -0.20 8.86
C ALA A 58 6.80 -0.15 7.53
N GLN A 59 6.29 0.56 6.53
CA GLN A 59 6.94 0.74 5.24
C GLN A 59 8.24 1.53 5.36
N HIS A 60 8.25 2.66 6.05
CA HIS A 60 9.48 3.43 6.27
C HIS A 60 10.48 2.67 7.13
N SER A 61 10.06 1.90 8.13
CA SER A 61 10.95 1.04 8.89
C SER A 61 11.67 0.01 8.01
N SER A 62 10.97 -0.58 7.04
CA SER A 62 11.59 -1.51 6.09
C SER A 62 12.58 -0.80 5.15
N ARG A 63 12.35 0.46 4.83
CA ARG A 63 13.27 1.26 4.01
C ARG A 63 14.54 1.67 4.73
N LEU A 64 14.49 1.89 6.04
CA LEU A 64 15.69 2.21 6.84
C LEU A 64 16.75 1.11 6.82
N VAL A 65 16.42 -0.13 6.41
CA VAL A 65 17.43 -1.18 6.19
C VAL A 65 18.06 -1.11 4.79
N GLN A 66 17.54 -0.31 3.89
CA GLN A 66 18.09 -0.12 2.54
C GLN A 66 19.25 0.88 2.59
N GLU A 67 20.34 0.57 1.89
CA GLU A 67 21.52 1.41 1.83
C GLU A 67 21.22 2.78 1.21
N LYS A 68 20.39 2.82 0.14
CA LYS A 68 19.99 4.06 -0.53
C LYS A 68 19.33 5.07 0.42
N THR A 69 18.55 4.59 1.38
CA THR A 69 17.91 5.45 2.39
C THR A 69 18.89 5.90 3.45
N ARG A 70 19.72 4.99 3.97
CA ARG A 70 20.65 5.30 5.07
C ARG A 70 21.76 6.27 4.71
N ARG A 71 22.27 6.22 3.47
CA ARG A 71 23.37 7.10 3.05
C ARG A 71 22.98 8.57 2.98
N GLU A 72 21.68 8.86 2.81
CA GLU A 72 21.16 10.22 2.68
C GLU A 72 20.57 10.76 3.99
N LEU A 73 20.62 9.98 5.08
CA LEU A 73 20.22 10.45 6.41
C LEU A 73 21.30 11.42 6.93
N GLY A 74 20.90 12.57 7.43
CA GLY A 74 21.80 13.49 8.15
C GLY A 74 22.17 14.78 7.43
N GLY A 75 21.47 15.16 6.36
CA GLY A 75 21.60 16.46 5.70
C GLY A 75 20.73 17.56 6.33
N PRO A 76 20.77 18.80 5.79
CA PRO A 76 19.90 19.89 6.18
C PRO A 76 18.46 19.61 5.73
N PHE A 77 17.64 19.10 6.65
CA PHE A 77 16.32 18.51 6.40
C PHE A 77 15.46 19.27 5.37
N PHE A 78 15.25 20.58 5.57
CA PHE A 78 14.35 21.32 4.68
C PHE A 78 14.95 21.53 3.28
N ALA A 79 16.24 21.82 3.18
CA ALA A 79 16.89 21.98 1.88
C ALA A 79 16.86 20.68 1.09
N ASP A 80 17.21 19.58 1.74
CA ASP A 80 17.23 18.24 1.15
C ASP A 80 15.84 17.76 0.75
N TYR A 81 14.83 18.04 1.58
CA TYR A 81 13.44 17.74 1.26
C TYR A 81 12.96 18.46 0.00
N PHE A 82 13.16 19.79 -0.06
CA PHE A 82 12.72 20.57 -1.22
C PHE A 82 13.49 20.20 -2.49
N GLU A 83 14.78 19.88 -2.38
CA GLU A 83 15.56 19.38 -3.51
C GLU A 83 15.00 18.04 -4.00
N SER A 84 14.73 17.09 -3.09
CA SER A 84 14.16 15.79 -3.37
C SER A 84 12.82 15.89 -4.10
N VAL A 85 11.89 16.69 -3.57
CA VAL A 85 10.56 16.90 -4.17
C VAL A 85 10.68 17.60 -5.54
N SER A 86 11.62 18.56 -5.70
CA SER A 86 11.84 19.26 -6.97
C SER A 86 12.34 18.33 -8.09
N ASN A 87 12.91 17.20 -7.74
CA ASN A 87 13.44 16.19 -8.66
C ASN A 87 12.39 15.13 -9.07
N LEU A 88 11.14 15.27 -8.67
CA LEU A 88 10.02 14.45 -9.15
C LEU A 88 9.66 14.81 -10.60
N ARG A 89 10.44 14.32 -11.55
CA ARG A 89 10.35 14.74 -12.96
C ARG A 89 10.32 13.59 -13.97
N THR A 90 10.69 12.40 -13.56
CA THR A 90 10.79 11.23 -14.43
C THR A 90 9.62 10.26 -14.20
N TRP A 91 9.34 9.42 -15.21
CA TRP A 91 8.36 8.34 -15.02
C TRP A 91 8.93 7.22 -14.15
N SER A 92 10.17 6.83 -14.34
CA SER A 92 10.80 5.69 -13.66
C SER A 92 11.89 6.14 -12.69
N ASP A 93 11.88 5.55 -11.50
CA ASP A 93 12.90 5.68 -10.46
C ASP A 93 14.01 4.63 -10.57
N GLN A 94 14.00 3.82 -11.63
CA GLN A 94 14.90 2.67 -11.88
C GLN A 94 14.70 1.49 -10.89
N ASP A 95 13.68 1.49 -10.08
CA ASP A 95 13.29 0.30 -9.33
C ASP A 95 12.81 -0.81 -10.29
N GLY A 96 12.89 -2.05 -9.83
CA GLY A 96 12.55 -3.20 -10.66
C GLY A 96 11.06 -3.24 -11.03
N ILE A 97 10.74 -3.86 -12.18
CA ILE A 97 9.35 -4.04 -12.65
C ILE A 97 8.45 -4.65 -11.56
N LEU A 98 8.96 -5.60 -10.78
CA LEU A 98 8.19 -6.22 -9.69
C LEU A 98 7.89 -5.23 -8.56
N THR A 99 8.78 -4.30 -8.26
CA THR A 99 8.54 -3.25 -7.28
C THR A 99 7.44 -2.31 -7.78
N ASN A 100 7.64 -1.71 -8.97
CA ASN A 100 6.76 -0.67 -9.48
C ASN A 100 5.39 -1.18 -9.95
N TYR A 101 5.30 -2.39 -10.50
CA TYR A 101 4.07 -2.88 -11.11
C TYR A 101 3.40 -4.05 -10.36
N VAL A 102 3.99 -4.53 -9.27
CA VAL A 102 3.38 -5.51 -8.36
C VAL A 102 3.36 -4.98 -6.93
N GLY A 103 4.52 -4.57 -6.40
CA GLY A 103 4.65 -4.10 -5.03
C GLY A 103 3.82 -2.85 -4.75
N HIS A 104 3.98 -1.80 -5.56
CA HIS A 104 3.22 -0.55 -5.41
C HIS A 104 1.70 -0.74 -5.57
N PRO A 105 1.17 -1.46 -6.57
CA PRO A 105 -0.25 -1.84 -6.61
C PRO A 105 -0.74 -2.55 -5.34
N MET A 106 0.04 -3.49 -4.80
CA MET A 106 -0.34 -4.16 -3.54
C MET A 106 -0.41 -3.18 -2.37
N MET A 107 0.56 -2.27 -2.25
CA MET A 107 0.53 -1.20 -1.24
C MET A 107 -0.69 -0.31 -1.40
N GLY A 108 -1.01 0.08 -2.64
CA GLY A 108 -2.20 0.85 -2.97
C GLY A 108 -3.50 0.15 -2.63
N ALA A 109 -3.58 -1.17 -2.87
CA ALA A 109 -4.73 -1.97 -2.50
C ALA A 109 -4.90 -2.06 -0.98
N MET A 110 -3.81 -2.28 -0.22
CA MET A 110 -3.85 -2.29 1.24
C MET A 110 -4.35 -0.96 1.80
N ALA A 111 -3.81 0.18 1.32
CA ALA A 111 -4.27 1.50 1.70
C ALA A 111 -5.76 1.71 1.37
N GLY A 112 -6.21 1.28 0.19
CA GLY A 112 -7.61 1.34 -0.21
C GLY A 112 -8.51 0.47 0.67
N TYR A 113 -8.07 -0.71 1.07
CA TYR A 113 -8.83 -1.56 1.99
C TYR A 113 -8.93 -0.96 3.40
N ILE A 114 -7.94 -0.24 3.88
CA ILE A 114 -8.06 0.53 5.13
C ILE A 114 -9.28 1.48 5.04
N GLN A 115 -9.45 2.18 3.92
CA GLN A 115 -10.62 3.04 3.71
C GLN A 115 -11.93 2.23 3.69
N ILE A 116 -11.98 1.13 2.93
CA ILE A 116 -13.19 0.30 2.79
C ILE A 116 -13.66 -0.27 4.13
N GLN A 117 -12.74 -0.76 4.94
CA GLN A 117 -13.06 -1.36 6.25
C GLN A 117 -13.61 -0.36 7.25
N ASN A 118 -13.11 0.86 7.18
CA ASN A 118 -13.54 1.96 8.05
C ASN A 118 -14.76 2.72 7.51
N ASP A 119 -15.31 2.31 6.34
CA ASP A 119 -16.59 2.78 5.80
C ASP A 119 -17.68 1.72 6.06
N PRO A 120 -18.60 1.95 7.03
CA PRO A 120 -19.64 0.96 7.38
C PRO A 120 -20.53 0.55 6.21
N LYS A 121 -20.73 1.44 5.24
CA LYS A 121 -21.46 1.16 4.00
C LYS A 121 -20.57 0.43 3.00
N GLY A 122 -19.34 0.88 2.82
CA GLY A 122 -18.38 0.34 1.85
C GLY A 122 -17.98 -1.12 2.11
N ARG A 123 -17.75 -1.46 3.39
CA ARG A 123 -17.32 -2.81 3.81
C ARG A 123 -18.36 -3.91 3.55
N ARG A 124 -19.64 -3.55 3.42
CA ARG A 124 -20.76 -4.48 3.17
C ARG A 124 -21.04 -4.72 1.69
N LEU A 125 -20.40 -3.96 0.80
CA LEU A 125 -20.65 -4.06 -0.64
C LEU A 125 -19.79 -5.19 -1.24
N SER A 126 -20.45 -6.15 -1.86
CA SER A 126 -19.82 -7.13 -2.76
C SER A 126 -19.68 -6.57 -4.16
N PHE A 127 -18.80 -7.18 -4.96
CA PHE A 127 -18.61 -6.81 -6.36
C PHE A 127 -19.95 -6.80 -7.11
N ASP A 128 -20.26 -5.68 -7.73
CA ASP A 128 -21.39 -5.52 -8.62
C ASP A 128 -21.09 -4.43 -9.64
N ALA A 129 -20.82 -4.86 -10.88
CA ALA A 129 -20.44 -3.96 -11.96
C ALA A 129 -21.56 -2.98 -12.34
N SER A 130 -22.83 -3.30 -12.04
CA SER A 130 -23.99 -2.46 -12.31
C SER A 130 -24.34 -1.50 -11.18
N SER A 131 -23.72 -1.66 -9.99
CA SER A 131 -24.07 -0.89 -8.80
C SER A 131 -23.29 0.42 -8.71
N PRO A 132 -23.93 1.59 -8.81
CA PRO A 132 -23.29 2.88 -8.57
C PRO A 132 -22.75 3.01 -7.13
N ALA A 133 -23.38 2.35 -6.15
CA ALA A 133 -22.94 2.36 -4.77
C ALA A 133 -21.59 1.63 -4.60
N TYR A 134 -21.41 0.50 -5.29
CA TYR A 134 -20.15 -0.23 -5.35
C TYR A 134 -19.03 0.65 -5.89
N TRP A 135 -19.21 1.21 -7.07
CA TRP A 135 -18.18 2.05 -7.69
C TRP A 135 -17.84 3.29 -6.87
N ARG A 136 -18.86 3.95 -6.29
CA ARG A 136 -18.62 5.09 -5.39
C ARG A 136 -17.76 4.71 -4.20
N SER A 137 -17.98 3.54 -3.61
CA SER A 137 -17.15 3.05 -2.50
C SER A 137 -15.71 2.79 -2.95
N ARG A 138 -15.51 2.14 -4.10
CA ARG A 138 -14.17 1.81 -4.60
C ARG A 138 -13.41 3.04 -5.09
N LEU A 139 -14.11 4.05 -5.62
CA LEU A 139 -13.50 5.35 -5.95
C LEU A 139 -13.05 6.13 -4.70
N LYS A 140 -13.74 6.00 -3.57
CA LYS A 140 -13.24 6.53 -2.29
C LYS A 140 -11.95 5.83 -1.85
N ALA A 141 -11.87 4.51 -2.03
CA ALA A 141 -10.67 3.75 -1.75
C ALA A 141 -9.50 4.15 -2.67
N LEU A 142 -9.77 4.39 -3.96
CA LEU A 142 -8.79 4.95 -4.89
C LEU A 142 -8.28 6.32 -4.40
N ALA A 143 -9.18 7.22 -4.02
CA ALA A 143 -8.80 8.56 -3.53
C ALA A 143 -7.96 8.47 -2.23
N TRP A 144 -8.31 7.56 -1.33
CA TRP A 144 -7.54 7.29 -0.11
C TRP A 144 -6.16 6.75 -0.43
N SER A 145 -6.08 5.78 -1.35
CA SER A 145 -4.81 5.21 -1.81
C SER A 145 -3.93 6.27 -2.48
N ALA A 146 -4.49 7.17 -3.28
CA ALA A 146 -3.77 8.27 -3.89
C ALA A 146 -3.23 9.25 -2.85
N ALA A 147 -4.03 9.63 -1.86
CA ALA A 147 -3.59 10.47 -0.74
C ALA A 147 -2.49 9.78 0.09
N TYR A 148 -2.63 8.48 0.35
CA TYR A 148 -1.63 7.67 1.04
C TYR A 148 -0.32 7.60 0.26
N SER A 149 -0.37 7.29 -1.04
CA SER A 149 0.82 7.25 -1.90
C SER A 149 1.52 8.60 -1.95
N THR A 150 0.78 9.68 -2.09
CA THR A 150 1.33 11.04 -2.04
C THR A 150 2.01 11.33 -0.69
N ALA A 151 1.38 10.94 0.42
CA ALA A 151 1.96 11.11 1.75
C ALA A 151 3.23 10.27 1.95
N PHE A 152 3.28 9.08 1.37
CA PHE A 152 4.44 8.20 1.39
C PHE A 152 5.62 8.77 0.58
N GLU A 153 5.38 9.30 -0.61
CA GLU A 153 6.43 9.82 -1.50
C GLU A 153 6.93 11.22 -1.07
N ILE A 154 6.01 12.15 -0.84
CA ILE A 154 6.30 13.57 -0.66
C ILE A 154 5.64 14.21 0.56
N GLY A 155 5.07 13.43 1.47
CA GLY A 155 4.51 13.94 2.72
C GLY A 155 5.58 14.38 3.73
N PRO A 156 5.16 14.86 4.92
CA PRO A 156 6.09 15.27 5.97
C PRO A 156 6.89 14.10 6.57
N VAL A 157 6.35 12.88 6.50
CA VAL A 157 7.05 11.62 6.82
C VAL A 157 6.99 10.78 5.56
N SER A 158 8.00 10.89 4.71
CA SER A 158 7.97 10.37 3.35
C SER A 158 9.35 9.91 2.88
N GLU A 159 9.43 9.37 1.69
CA GLU A 159 10.70 9.06 1.03
C GLU A 159 11.55 10.32 0.84
N ALA A 160 10.93 11.42 0.44
CA ALA A 160 11.63 12.68 0.27
C ALA A 160 12.19 13.23 1.59
N SER A 161 11.49 13.04 2.71
CA SER A 161 11.92 13.61 4.00
C SER A 161 12.87 12.70 4.77
N LEU A 162 12.70 11.37 4.72
CA LEU A 162 13.46 10.43 5.55
C LEU A 162 14.73 9.90 4.88
N GLY A 163 14.79 9.86 3.58
CA GLY A 163 15.93 9.29 2.86
C GLY A 163 16.43 10.17 1.74
N ASN A 164 15.79 11.31 1.51
CA ASN A 164 16.16 12.25 0.46
C ASN A 164 16.36 11.56 -0.90
N VAL A 165 15.49 10.62 -1.22
CA VAL A 165 15.64 9.71 -2.35
C VAL A 165 15.72 10.46 -3.69
N GLY A 166 15.24 11.67 -3.77
CA GLY A 166 15.32 12.51 -4.98
C GLY A 166 16.62 13.28 -5.17
N LYS A 167 17.56 13.28 -4.22
CA LYS A 167 18.78 14.13 -4.32
C LYS A 167 19.79 13.61 -5.34
N ARG A 168 19.88 12.30 -5.49
CA ARG A 168 20.84 11.65 -6.40
C ARG A 168 20.13 10.68 -7.32
N PRO A 169 20.60 10.49 -8.55
CA PRO A 169 20.05 9.46 -9.41
C PRO A 169 20.17 8.05 -8.77
N PRO A 170 19.14 7.22 -8.85
CA PRO A 170 17.84 7.49 -9.48
C PRO A 170 17.01 8.51 -8.70
N THR A 171 16.36 9.43 -9.42
CA THR A 171 15.50 10.47 -8.82
C THR A 171 14.12 9.91 -8.52
N MET A 172 13.33 10.64 -7.72
CA MET A 172 11.93 10.31 -7.47
C MET A 172 11.14 10.22 -8.78
N ALA A 173 10.19 9.30 -8.83
CA ALA A 173 9.43 9.04 -10.04
C ALA A 173 7.92 9.24 -9.87
N VAL A 174 7.28 9.68 -10.93
CA VAL A 174 5.82 9.84 -11.00
C VAL A 174 5.11 8.49 -11.05
N VAL A 175 5.81 7.41 -11.44
CA VAL A 175 5.24 6.06 -11.54
C VAL A 175 4.55 5.64 -10.26
N ASP A 176 5.15 5.91 -9.10
CA ASP A 176 4.62 5.47 -7.80
C ASP A 176 3.36 6.22 -7.40
N LEU A 177 3.28 7.52 -7.74
CA LEU A 177 2.08 8.32 -7.52
C LEU A 177 0.88 7.89 -8.38
N VAL A 178 1.13 7.22 -9.52
CA VAL A 178 0.09 6.78 -10.45
C VAL A 178 -0.19 5.28 -10.30
N VAL A 179 0.86 4.46 -10.33
CA VAL A 179 0.69 2.99 -10.35
C VAL A 179 0.23 2.46 -9.00
N THR A 180 0.65 3.05 -7.90
CA THR A 180 0.18 2.67 -6.56
C THR A 180 -1.34 2.77 -6.45
N PRO A 181 -1.96 3.94 -6.64
CA PRO A 181 -3.41 4.05 -6.50
C PRO A 181 -4.19 3.36 -7.64
N ALA A 182 -3.76 3.53 -8.89
CA ALA A 182 -4.50 2.95 -10.02
C ALA A 182 -4.41 1.42 -10.06
N GLY A 183 -3.20 0.88 -9.87
CA GLY A 183 -2.99 -0.56 -9.77
C GLY A 183 -3.65 -1.15 -8.53
N GLY A 184 -3.57 -0.44 -7.39
CA GLY A 184 -4.25 -0.82 -6.15
C GLY A 184 -5.77 -0.88 -6.32
N PHE A 185 -6.37 0.08 -6.98
CA PHE A 185 -7.79 0.07 -7.34
C PHE A 185 -8.15 -1.15 -8.21
N GLY A 186 -7.34 -1.44 -9.24
CA GLY A 186 -7.52 -2.63 -10.07
C GLY A 186 -7.47 -3.92 -9.27
N LEU A 187 -6.52 -4.05 -8.35
CA LEU A 187 -6.40 -5.20 -7.46
C LEU A 187 -7.61 -5.33 -6.52
N ILE A 188 -8.10 -4.25 -5.92
CA ILE A 188 -9.30 -4.26 -5.07
C ILE A 188 -10.51 -4.79 -5.85
N VAL A 189 -10.74 -4.27 -7.05
CA VAL A 189 -11.86 -4.69 -7.90
C VAL A 189 -11.72 -6.16 -8.29
N PHE A 190 -10.51 -6.61 -8.62
CA PHE A 190 -10.21 -7.99 -8.97
C PHE A 190 -10.43 -8.94 -7.77
N GLU A 191 -9.93 -8.58 -6.58
CA GLU A 191 -10.11 -9.37 -5.36
C GLU A 191 -11.59 -9.45 -4.94
N ASP A 192 -12.36 -8.36 -5.08
CA ASP A 192 -13.80 -8.34 -4.84
C ASP A 192 -14.56 -9.24 -5.81
N TRP A 193 -14.14 -9.25 -7.10
CA TRP A 193 -14.69 -10.15 -8.11
C TRP A 193 -14.37 -11.61 -7.81
N LEU A 194 -13.13 -11.92 -7.39
CA LEU A 194 -12.73 -13.26 -6.95
C LEU A 194 -13.54 -13.72 -5.74
N ASP A 195 -13.72 -12.84 -4.75
CA ASP A 195 -14.52 -13.16 -3.54
C ASP A 195 -15.96 -13.53 -3.94
N LYS A 196 -16.60 -12.72 -4.77
CA LYS A 196 -17.98 -12.97 -5.26
C LYS A 196 -18.08 -14.24 -6.12
N ARG A 197 -17.12 -14.47 -7.02
CA ARG A 197 -17.23 -15.51 -8.04
C ARG A 197 -16.83 -16.88 -7.53
N PHE A 198 -15.83 -16.95 -6.66
CA PHE A 198 -15.21 -18.19 -6.24
C PHE A 198 -15.36 -18.42 -4.73
N ILE A 199 -14.92 -17.50 -3.89
CA ILE A 199 -14.79 -17.72 -2.45
C ILE A 199 -16.17 -17.89 -1.80
N SER A 200 -17.12 -17.00 -2.10
CA SER A 200 -18.48 -17.04 -1.56
C SER A 200 -19.28 -18.30 -1.96
N ARG A 201 -18.86 -18.99 -3.00
CA ARG A 201 -19.48 -20.26 -3.45
C ARG A 201 -18.93 -21.50 -2.75
N TRP A 202 -17.75 -21.39 -2.16
CA TRP A 202 -17.04 -22.51 -1.55
C TRP A 202 -17.07 -22.46 -0.02
N GLU A 203 -18.03 -21.74 0.55
CA GLU A 203 -18.21 -21.59 2.01
C GLU A 203 -18.70 -22.89 2.68
N SER A 204 -17.92 -23.98 2.59
CA SER A 204 -18.21 -25.26 3.27
C SER A 204 -17.60 -25.36 4.67
N SER A 205 -16.65 -24.48 5.02
CA SER A 205 -15.99 -24.47 6.33
C SER A 205 -15.33 -23.12 6.60
N PRO A 206 -15.51 -22.53 7.82
CA PRO A 206 -14.91 -21.25 8.19
C PRO A 206 -13.38 -21.21 8.04
N VAL A 207 -12.69 -22.31 8.35
CA VAL A 207 -11.23 -22.40 8.24
C VAL A 207 -10.79 -22.42 6.78
N LYS A 208 -11.45 -23.22 5.94
CA LYS A 208 -11.12 -23.29 4.49
C LYS A 208 -11.37 -21.94 3.82
N THR A 209 -12.48 -21.28 4.13
CA THR A 209 -12.81 -19.96 3.61
C THR A 209 -11.76 -18.92 4.03
N ARG A 210 -11.28 -18.96 5.28
CA ARG A 210 -10.23 -18.06 5.75
C ARG A 210 -8.91 -18.28 5.00
N VAL A 211 -8.47 -19.52 4.84
CA VAL A 211 -7.25 -19.87 4.09
C VAL A 211 -7.39 -19.44 2.64
N LEU A 212 -8.54 -19.71 2.01
CA LEU A 212 -8.78 -19.32 0.62
C LEU A 212 -8.75 -17.80 0.43
N ARG A 213 -9.30 -17.03 1.37
CA ARG A 213 -9.23 -15.56 1.36
C ARG A 213 -7.79 -15.05 1.50
N ILE A 214 -6.98 -15.63 2.37
CA ILE A 214 -5.56 -15.25 2.52
C ILE A 214 -4.80 -15.50 1.22
N VAL A 215 -5.07 -16.60 0.52
CA VAL A 215 -4.36 -16.95 -0.72
C VAL A 215 -4.86 -16.15 -1.92
N MET A 216 -6.19 -15.99 -2.06
CA MET A 216 -6.80 -15.36 -3.24
C MET A 216 -7.01 -13.86 -3.10
N ASN A 217 -7.12 -13.35 -1.88
CA ASN A 217 -7.32 -11.92 -1.57
C ASN A 217 -6.29 -11.47 -0.53
N PRO A 218 -4.98 -11.53 -0.84
CA PRO A 218 -3.92 -11.24 0.12
C PRO A 218 -3.97 -9.81 0.64
N ASN A 219 -4.26 -8.83 -0.20
CA ASN A 219 -4.30 -7.43 0.19
C ASN A 219 -5.44 -7.15 1.19
N ARG A 220 -6.61 -7.73 0.95
CA ARG A 220 -7.75 -7.66 1.86
C ARG A 220 -7.48 -8.38 3.17
N ALA A 221 -6.82 -9.53 3.13
CA ALA A 221 -6.51 -10.32 4.32
C ALA A 221 -5.47 -9.63 5.22
N VAL A 222 -4.54 -8.89 4.64
CA VAL A 222 -3.53 -8.12 5.39
C VAL A 222 -4.14 -6.86 6.00
N ALA A 223 -5.08 -6.25 5.33
CA ALA A 223 -5.73 -5.03 5.79
C ALA A 223 -6.84 -5.29 6.86
N ASN A 224 -7.33 -6.53 7.01
CA ASN A 224 -8.29 -6.96 8.03
C ASN A 224 -7.60 -7.52 9.25
#